data_c33a8e58f2cf4245f5fdf4fab77d7a36
#
_entry.id   c33a8e58f2cf4245f5fdf4fab77d7a36
#
_cell.length_a   1.000
_cell.length_b   1.000
_cell.length_c   1.000
_cell.angle_alpha   90.00
_cell.angle_beta   90.00
_cell.angle_gamma   90.00
#
_symmetry.space_group_name_H-M   'P 1'
#
loop_
_entity.id
_entity.type
_entity.pdbx_description
1 polymer ?
#
loop_
_entity_poly.entity_id
_entity_poly.type
_entity_poly.pdbx_seq_one_letter_code
_entity_poly.pdbx_strand_id
1 'polypeptide(L)'
;MGRYPLDLRGVAAKLDRAADHIATLDQEIADFRAAHPITTFTEHEGGTTFLVKVRVPETPDLRWGVVLGDAIHNLRCALDHAVWELVHRNVRAGFKPAPTEAQERRITYPIAYKRADFYGSTAVRFMTTRQVNFVRRFQPYLRPWPEATPFGELGWL
;
A
#
# COMPACT_ATOMS: atom_id res chain seq x y z
N MET A 1 30.96 -20.89 -2.64
CA MET A 1 30.21 -19.61 -2.69
C MET A 1 29.21 -19.63 -1.53
N GLY A 2 29.50 -18.88 -0.45
CA GLY A 2 28.69 -18.91 0.77
C GLY A 2 27.26 -18.41 0.48
N ARG A 3 26.25 -19.17 0.91
CA ARG A 3 24.87 -18.69 0.91
C ARG A 3 24.72 -17.67 2.05
N TYR A 4 24.53 -16.41 1.72
CA TYR A 4 24.12 -15.39 2.68
C TYR A 4 22.59 -15.37 2.70
N PRO A 5 21.93 -15.99 3.70
CA PRO A 5 20.46 -15.98 3.79
C PRO A 5 19.96 -14.55 4.05
N LEU A 6 18.73 -14.26 3.62
CA LEU A 6 18.04 -13.04 4.00
C LEU A 6 17.47 -13.22 5.41
N ASP A 7 17.62 -12.21 6.27
CA ASP A 7 16.88 -12.16 7.54
C ASP A 7 15.54 -11.44 7.31
N LEU A 8 14.50 -12.23 7.13
CA LEU A 8 13.15 -11.69 6.86
C LEU A 8 12.26 -11.66 8.11
N ARG A 9 12.80 -11.88 9.31
CA ARG A 9 12.00 -11.86 10.56
C ARG A 9 11.33 -10.50 10.79
N GLY A 10 12.06 -9.40 10.54
CA GLY A 10 11.50 -8.05 10.62
C GLY A 10 10.40 -7.79 9.56
N VAL A 11 10.54 -8.36 8.37
CA VAL A 11 9.51 -8.30 7.32
C VAL A 11 8.25 -9.03 7.76
N ALA A 12 8.40 -10.28 8.24
CA ALA A 12 7.27 -11.09 8.72
C ALA A 12 6.53 -10.37 9.86
N ALA A 13 7.24 -9.90 10.89
CA ALA A 13 6.62 -9.19 12.01
C ALA A 13 5.81 -7.95 11.57
N LYS A 14 6.28 -7.22 10.54
CA LYS A 14 5.55 -6.07 10.01
C LYS A 14 4.31 -6.48 9.20
N LEU A 15 4.39 -7.59 8.46
CA LEU A 15 3.24 -8.13 7.73
C LEU A 15 2.18 -8.67 8.69
N ASP A 16 2.58 -9.40 9.73
CA ASP A 16 1.66 -9.90 10.75
C ASP A 16 0.93 -8.74 11.43
N ARG A 17 1.67 -7.69 11.80
CA ARG A 17 1.05 -6.49 12.40
C ARG A 17 0.08 -5.79 11.47
N ALA A 18 0.39 -5.69 10.18
CA ALA A 18 -0.53 -5.13 9.19
C ALA A 18 -1.80 -5.99 9.05
N ALA A 19 -1.65 -7.32 9.03
CA ALA A 19 -2.78 -8.24 8.98
C ALA A 19 -3.70 -8.10 10.21
N ASP A 20 -3.13 -7.96 11.42
CA ASP A 20 -3.90 -7.70 12.65
C ASP A 20 -4.74 -6.42 12.54
N HIS A 21 -4.15 -5.33 12.03
CA HIS A 21 -4.86 -4.07 11.84
C HIS A 21 -6.00 -4.21 10.83
N ILE A 22 -5.76 -4.90 9.70
CA ILE A 22 -6.77 -5.13 8.66
C ILE A 22 -7.92 -5.97 9.23
N ALA A 23 -7.61 -7.06 9.94
CA ALA A 23 -8.63 -7.91 10.55
C ALA A 23 -9.48 -7.15 11.59
N THR A 24 -8.84 -6.31 12.41
CA THR A 24 -9.54 -5.44 13.36
C THR A 24 -10.50 -4.48 12.63
N LEU A 25 -10.02 -3.84 11.58
CA LEU A 25 -10.83 -2.90 10.80
C LEU A 25 -12.01 -3.59 10.12
N ASP A 26 -11.79 -4.76 9.52
CA ASP A 26 -12.84 -5.55 8.87
C ASP A 26 -13.94 -5.92 9.85
N GLN A 27 -13.58 -6.33 11.08
CA GLN A 27 -14.55 -6.65 12.13
C GLN A 27 -15.35 -5.40 12.56
N GLU A 28 -14.65 -4.28 12.82
CA GLU A 28 -15.30 -3.03 13.23
C GLU A 28 -16.27 -2.50 12.14
N ILE A 29 -15.89 -2.63 10.86
CA ILE A 29 -16.77 -2.27 9.72
C ILE A 29 -17.98 -3.20 9.65
N ALA A 30 -17.78 -4.50 9.86
CA ALA A 30 -18.89 -5.47 9.86
C ALA A 30 -19.89 -5.17 10.98
N ASP A 31 -19.40 -4.93 12.20
CA ASP A 31 -20.22 -4.61 13.37
C ASP A 31 -20.99 -3.28 13.17
N PHE A 32 -20.30 -2.27 12.65
CA PHE A 32 -20.92 -0.98 12.34
C PHE A 32 -22.05 -1.13 11.30
N ARG A 33 -21.81 -1.86 10.22
CA ARG A 33 -22.83 -2.10 9.19
C ARG A 33 -24.04 -2.87 9.72
N ALA A 34 -23.81 -3.80 10.63
CA ALA A 34 -24.88 -4.54 11.27
C ALA A 34 -25.73 -3.67 12.20
N ALA A 35 -25.08 -2.78 12.97
CA ALA A 35 -25.72 -1.85 13.88
C ALA A 35 -26.42 -0.68 13.15
N HIS A 36 -25.92 -0.26 12.00
CA HIS A 36 -26.38 0.93 11.26
C HIS A 36 -26.72 0.59 9.79
N PRO A 37 -27.80 -0.17 9.56
CA PRO A 37 -28.16 -0.57 8.20
C PRO A 37 -28.53 0.66 7.36
N ILE A 38 -27.93 0.75 6.18
CA ILE A 38 -28.28 1.75 5.18
C ILE A 38 -29.66 1.40 4.63
N THR A 39 -30.60 2.34 4.65
CA THR A 39 -31.93 2.16 4.10
C THR A 39 -32.14 3.10 2.91
N THR A 40 -32.82 2.59 1.89
CA THR A 40 -33.31 3.40 0.76
C THR A 40 -34.82 3.63 0.89
N PHE A 41 -35.26 4.81 0.50
CA PHE A 41 -36.70 5.11 0.39
C PHE A 41 -36.95 5.96 -0.85
N THR A 42 -38.15 5.86 -1.38
CA THR A 42 -38.55 6.58 -2.57
C THR A 42 -39.49 7.73 -2.19
N GLU A 43 -39.16 8.91 -2.64
CA GLU A 43 -40.05 10.08 -2.58
C GLU A 43 -40.66 10.36 -3.96
N HIS A 44 -41.94 10.67 -3.99
CA HIS A 44 -42.63 11.08 -5.20
C HIS A 44 -42.55 12.61 -5.34
N GLU A 45 -41.90 13.08 -6.38
CA GLU A 45 -41.68 14.54 -6.58
C GLU A 45 -42.75 15.20 -7.48
N GLY A 46 -43.73 14.43 -7.90
CA GLY A 46 -44.83 14.84 -8.76
C GLY A 46 -44.73 14.28 -10.19
N GLY A 47 -45.86 14.13 -10.86
CA GLY A 47 -45.90 13.50 -12.18
C GLY A 47 -45.44 12.05 -12.15
N THR A 48 -44.47 11.69 -13.00
CA THR A 48 -43.84 10.36 -13.11
C THR A 48 -42.43 10.29 -12.48
N THR A 49 -42.00 11.35 -11.77
CA THR A 49 -40.65 11.46 -11.22
C THR A 49 -40.61 10.91 -9.79
N PHE A 50 -39.67 9.98 -9.57
CA PHE A 50 -39.39 9.41 -8.26
C PHE A 50 -37.91 9.66 -7.90
N LEU A 51 -37.67 10.13 -6.68
CA LEU A 51 -36.34 10.28 -6.11
C LEU A 51 -36.05 9.08 -5.20
N VAL A 52 -34.96 8.36 -5.49
CA VAL A 52 -34.46 7.33 -4.58
C VAL A 52 -33.44 8.00 -3.65
N LYS A 53 -33.79 8.08 -2.37
CA LYS A 53 -32.94 8.65 -1.32
C LYS A 53 -32.32 7.54 -0.48
N VAL A 54 -31.09 7.80 -0.01
CA VAL A 54 -30.34 6.90 0.88
C VAL A 54 -30.29 7.57 2.26
N ARG A 55 -30.71 6.83 3.28
CA ARG A 55 -30.52 7.26 4.66
C ARG A 55 -29.28 6.58 5.22
N VAL A 56 -28.29 7.38 5.56
CA VAL A 56 -27.08 6.95 6.28
C VAL A 56 -27.28 7.33 7.74
N PRO A 57 -27.51 6.38 8.65
CA PRO A 57 -27.90 6.68 10.03
C PRO A 57 -26.78 7.29 10.85
N GLU A 58 -25.54 6.93 10.56
CA GLU A 58 -24.37 7.40 11.29
C GLU A 58 -23.12 7.44 10.42
N THR A 59 -22.15 8.28 10.81
CA THR A 59 -20.85 8.37 10.14
C THR A 59 -19.85 7.38 10.76
N PRO A 60 -18.95 6.79 9.95
CA PRO A 60 -17.89 5.92 10.45
C PRO A 60 -17.01 6.61 11.48
N ASP A 61 -16.46 5.84 12.43
CA ASP A 61 -15.51 6.33 13.41
C ASP A 61 -14.20 6.79 12.75
N LEU A 62 -13.73 7.96 13.13
CA LEU A 62 -12.42 8.50 12.69
C LEU A 62 -11.25 7.55 13.00
N ARG A 63 -11.38 6.72 14.03
CA ARG A 63 -10.42 5.68 14.38
C ARG A 63 -10.12 4.74 13.23
N TRP A 64 -11.06 4.47 12.33
CA TRP A 64 -10.81 3.63 11.15
C TRP A 64 -9.71 4.17 10.25
N GLY A 65 -9.66 5.48 10.08
CA GLY A 65 -8.58 6.14 9.34
C GLY A 65 -7.22 5.91 9.99
N VAL A 66 -7.15 5.92 11.32
CA VAL A 66 -5.91 5.66 12.07
C VAL A 66 -5.47 4.21 11.91
N VAL A 67 -6.38 3.24 12.12
CA VAL A 67 -6.08 1.81 11.97
C VAL A 67 -5.64 1.47 10.55
N LEU A 68 -6.31 2.04 9.53
CA LEU A 68 -5.91 1.88 8.14
C LEU A 68 -4.50 2.48 7.89
N GLY A 69 -4.23 3.66 8.44
CA GLY A 69 -2.91 4.30 8.37
C GLY A 69 -1.82 3.42 8.97
N ASP A 70 -2.06 2.81 10.12
CA ASP A 70 -1.13 1.89 10.77
C ASP A 70 -0.88 0.62 9.94
N ALA A 71 -1.92 0.06 9.33
CA ALA A 71 -1.79 -1.07 8.41
C ALA A 71 -0.89 -0.71 7.21
N ILE A 72 -1.17 0.41 6.54
CA ILE A 72 -0.38 0.89 5.40
C ILE A 72 1.07 1.16 5.80
N HIS A 73 1.28 1.80 6.97
CA HIS A 73 2.62 2.06 7.49
C HIS A 73 3.41 0.77 7.70
N ASN A 74 2.81 -0.25 8.31
CA ASN A 74 3.47 -1.53 8.54
C ASN A 74 3.77 -2.25 7.22
N LEU A 75 2.87 -2.24 6.23
CA LEU A 75 3.13 -2.78 4.89
C LEU A 75 4.30 -2.05 4.21
N ARG A 76 4.35 -0.72 4.33
CA ARG A 76 5.45 0.08 3.80
C ARG A 76 6.78 -0.29 4.46
N CYS A 77 6.80 -0.38 5.79
CA CYS A 77 7.98 -0.79 6.54
C CYS A 77 8.45 -2.20 6.15
N ALA A 78 7.53 -3.14 5.92
CA ALA A 78 7.88 -4.50 5.47
C ALA A 78 8.64 -4.47 4.13
N LEU A 79 8.17 -3.66 3.17
CA LEU A 79 8.84 -3.48 1.88
C LEU A 79 10.23 -2.86 2.04
N ASP A 80 10.36 -1.84 2.89
CA ASP A 80 11.63 -1.17 3.14
C ASP A 80 12.64 -2.11 3.81
N HIS A 81 12.22 -2.90 4.81
CA HIS A 81 13.04 -3.95 5.43
C HIS A 81 13.48 -5.01 4.43
N ALA A 82 12.59 -5.47 3.55
CA ALA A 82 12.92 -6.47 2.53
C ALA A 82 14.01 -5.96 1.58
N VAL A 83 13.91 -4.70 1.15
CA VAL A 83 14.91 -4.09 0.27
C VAL A 83 16.23 -3.83 1.01
N TRP A 84 16.16 -3.40 2.26
CA TRP A 84 17.33 -3.24 3.12
C TRP A 84 18.14 -4.54 3.21
N GLU A 85 17.49 -5.63 3.58
CA GLU A 85 18.13 -6.95 3.64
C GLU A 85 18.70 -7.41 2.28
N LEU A 86 17.97 -7.13 1.21
CA LEU A 86 18.40 -7.46 -0.14
C LEU A 86 19.69 -6.72 -0.52
N VAL A 87 19.78 -5.43 -0.25
CA VAL A 87 20.97 -4.60 -0.51
C VAL A 87 22.15 -5.11 0.31
N HIS A 88 21.99 -5.29 1.62
CA HIS A 88 23.07 -5.75 2.49
C HIS A 88 23.52 -7.17 2.17
N ARG A 89 22.61 -8.04 1.76
CA ARG A 89 22.98 -9.36 1.22
C ARG A 89 23.87 -9.24 -0.03
N ASN A 90 23.53 -8.34 -0.97
CA ASN A 90 24.31 -8.16 -2.17
C ASN A 90 25.73 -7.64 -1.87
N VAL A 91 25.84 -6.76 -0.87
CA VAL A 91 27.15 -6.28 -0.36
C VAL A 91 27.94 -7.42 0.28
N ARG A 92 27.35 -8.17 1.22
CA ARG A 92 28.00 -9.32 1.87
C ARG A 92 28.43 -10.40 0.88
N ALA A 93 27.68 -10.57 -0.21
CA ALA A 93 27.99 -11.52 -1.27
C ALA A 93 29.02 -10.99 -2.30
N GLY A 94 29.49 -9.76 -2.16
CA GLY A 94 30.43 -9.13 -3.10
C GLY A 94 29.83 -8.76 -4.46
N PHE A 95 28.51 -8.77 -4.60
CA PHE A 95 27.84 -8.39 -5.86
C PHE A 95 27.76 -6.87 -6.07
N LYS A 96 27.82 -6.12 -4.99
CA LYS A 96 27.73 -4.65 -4.98
C LYS A 96 28.69 -4.08 -3.92
N PRO A 97 29.22 -2.86 -4.15
CA PRO A 97 29.98 -2.15 -3.12
C PRO A 97 29.09 -1.77 -1.94
N ALA A 98 29.68 -1.49 -0.79
CA ALA A 98 28.98 -0.98 0.36
C ALA A 98 28.40 0.43 0.05
N PRO A 99 27.15 0.72 0.43
CA PRO A 99 26.63 2.06 0.33
C PRO A 99 27.35 2.99 1.33
N THR A 100 27.42 4.26 1.01
CA THR A 100 27.84 5.29 1.96
C THR A 100 26.71 5.53 2.98
N GLU A 101 27.00 6.12 4.13
CA GLU A 101 26.00 6.45 5.14
C GLU A 101 24.82 7.28 4.58
N ALA A 102 25.15 8.26 3.72
CA ALA A 102 24.12 9.08 3.05
C ALA A 102 23.24 8.27 2.07
N GLN A 103 23.79 7.23 1.47
CA GLN A 103 23.04 6.30 0.61
C GLN A 103 22.22 5.33 1.44
N GLU A 104 22.75 4.81 2.55
CA GLU A 104 22.01 3.93 3.47
C GLU A 104 20.70 4.55 3.92
N ARG A 105 20.72 5.81 4.36
CA ARG A 105 19.52 6.54 4.80
C ARG A 105 18.46 6.69 3.71
N ARG A 106 18.81 6.43 2.45
CA ARG A 106 17.93 6.51 1.28
C ARG A 106 17.53 5.15 0.72
N ILE A 107 17.95 4.06 1.37
CA ILE A 107 17.54 2.72 0.93
C ILE A 107 16.11 2.48 1.41
N THR A 108 15.18 2.65 0.49
CA THR A 108 13.76 2.36 0.68
C THR A 108 13.25 1.58 -0.52
N TYR A 109 12.14 0.85 -0.37
CA TYR A 109 11.52 0.20 -1.51
C TYR A 109 11.04 1.24 -2.52
N PRO A 110 11.48 1.18 -3.78
CA PRO A 110 11.09 2.16 -4.77
C PRO A 110 9.61 1.98 -5.13
N ILE A 111 8.80 3.02 -4.93
CA ILE A 111 7.46 3.15 -5.50
C ILE A 111 7.54 4.34 -6.45
N ALA A 112 7.47 4.07 -7.75
CA ALA A 112 7.70 5.09 -8.77
C ALA A 112 6.54 5.16 -9.77
N TYR A 113 6.07 6.38 -10.04
CA TYR A 113 5.06 6.66 -11.06
C TYR A 113 5.68 6.99 -12.43
N LYS A 114 7.01 7.20 -12.48
CA LYS A 114 7.78 7.38 -13.69
C LYS A 114 8.95 6.42 -13.73
N ARG A 115 9.24 5.92 -14.93
CA ARG A 115 10.36 4.98 -15.14
C ARG A 115 11.71 5.57 -14.69
N ALA A 116 11.93 6.85 -14.95
CA ALA A 116 13.17 7.52 -14.56
C ALA A 116 13.39 7.51 -13.05
N ASP A 117 12.34 7.76 -12.26
CA ASP A 117 12.40 7.79 -10.80
C ASP A 117 12.73 6.42 -10.22
N PHE A 118 12.18 5.36 -10.83
CA PHE A 118 12.52 3.98 -10.44
C PHE A 118 14.02 3.71 -10.58
N TYR A 119 14.59 3.95 -11.78
CA TYR A 119 16.01 3.70 -12.02
C TYR A 119 16.92 4.71 -11.29
N GLY A 120 16.43 5.87 -10.93
CA GLY A 120 17.11 6.88 -10.13
C GLY A 120 17.19 6.55 -8.63
N SER A 121 16.36 5.61 -8.14
CA SER A 121 16.30 5.29 -6.72
C SER A 121 17.60 4.67 -6.20
N THR A 122 17.96 5.01 -4.96
CA THR A 122 19.18 4.51 -4.32
C THR A 122 19.19 2.99 -4.24
N ALA A 123 18.08 2.37 -3.83
CA ALA A 123 17.98 0.93 -3.67
C ALA A 123 18.28 0.15 -4.97
N VAL A 124 17.78 0.64 -6.11
CA VAL A 124 17.98 -0.01 -7.42
C VAL A 124 19.45 -0.10 -7.79
N ARG A 125 20.27 0.87 -7.42
CA ARG A 125 21.73 0.86 -7.69
C ARG A 125 22.44 -0.33 -7.03
N PHE A 126 21.93 -0.79 -5.90
CA PHE A 126 22.50 -1.89 -5.12
C PHE A 126 21.83 -3.24 -5.40
N MET A 127 20.87 -3.30 -6.31
CA MET A 127 20.23 -4.52 -6.76
C MET A 127 20.97 -5.15 -7.95
N THR A 128 20.88 -6.48 -8.08
CA THR A 128 21.27 -7.18 -9.29
C THR A 128 20.22 -6.99 -10.38
N THR A 129 20.58 -7.21 -11.65
CA THR A 129 19.63 -7.07 -12.78
C THR A 129 18.36 -7.92 -12.59
N ARG A 130 18.51 -9.15 -12.06
CA ARG A 130 17.37 -10.04 -11.77
C ARG A 130 16.42 -9.43 -10.74
N GLN A 131 16.96 -8.84 -9.67
CA GLN A 131 16.19 -8.19 -8.60
C GLN A 131 15.50 -6.92 -9.11
N VAL A 132 16.23 -6.09 -9.89
CA VAL A 132 15.63 -4.91 -10.54
C VAL A 132 14.44 -5.31 -11.41
N ASN A 133 14.60 -6.33 -12.24
CA ASN A 133 13.54 -6.82 -13.12
C ASN A 133 12.34 -7.36 -12.33
N PHE A 134 12.58 -8.01 -11.18
CA PHE A 134 11.50 -8.48 -10.30
C PHE A 134 10.74 -7.30 -9.69
N VAL A 135 11.44 -6.37 -9.02
CA VAL A 135 10.82 -5.21 -8.34
C VAL A 135 10.11 -4.31 -9.34
N ARG A 136 10.65 -4.15 -10.56
CA ARG A 136 10.04 -3.37 -11.62
C ARG A 136 8.62 -3.81 -11.95
N ARG A 137 8.33 -5.11 -11.92
CA ARG A 137 7.00 -5.66 -12.29
C ARG A 137 5.87 -5.13 -11.42
N PHE A 138 6.18 -4.66 -10.23
CA PHE A 138 5.22 -4.15 -9.26
C PHE A 138 5.14 -2.61 -9.24
N GLN A 139 5.80 -1.94 -10.19
CA GLN A 139 5.81 -0.48 -10.19
C GLN A 139 4.54 0.10 -10.79
N PRO A 140 3.99 1.18 -10.19
CA PRO A 140 2.79 1.85 -10.67
C PRO A 140 2.86 2.28 -12.13
N TYR A 141 4.02 2.74 -12.63
CA TYR A 141 4.16 3.21 -14.01
C TYR A 141 4.00 2.11 -15.08
N LEU A 142 4.00 0.82 -14.69
CA LEU A 142 3.72 -0.30 -15.60
C LEU A 142 2.25 -0.69 -15.61
N ARG A 143 1.48 -0.18 -14.67
CA ARG A 143 0.05 -0.38 -14.58
C ARG A 143 -0.56 1.00 -14.77
N PRO A 144 -1.03 1.35 -15.98
CA PRO A 144 -1.78 2.57 -16.12
C PRO A 144 -2.89 2.49 -15.06
N TRP A 145 -2.91 3.50 -14.19
CA TRP A 145 -4.05 3.71 -13.32
C TRP A 145 -5.26 3.70 -14.24
N PRO A 146 -6.32 2.92 -13.98
CA PRO A 146 -7.49 2.96 -14.84
C PRO A 146 -7.89 4.43 -14.97
N GLU A 147 -7.70 4.97 -16.19
CA GLU A 147 -8.18 6.30 -16.51
C GLU A 147 -9.67 6.29 -16.23
N ALA A 148 -10.08 7.14 -15.30
CA ALA A 148 -11.47 7.37 -14.95
C ALA A 148 -12.30 6.08 -14.78
N THR A 149 -12.20 5.44 -13.64
CA THR A 149 -13.42 4.76 -13.14
C THR A 149 -14.51 5.82 -13.02
N PRO A 150 -15.80 5.48 -13.23
CA PRO A 150 -16.93 6.43 -13.18
C PRO A 150 -17.03 7.26 -11.88
N PHE A 151 -16.24 6.96 -10.86
CA PHE A 151 -16.08 7.76 -9.63
C PHE A 151 -15.27 9.06 -9.81
N GLY A 152 -14.54 9.23 -10.91
CA GLY A 152 -13.81 10.47 -11.20
C GLY A 152 -14.71 11.63 -11.67
N GLU A 153 -15.94 11.32 -12.07
CA GLU A 153 -16.94 12.34 -12.47
C GLU A 153 -17.92 12.72 -11.38
N LEU A 154 -17.94 11.99 -10.24
CA LEU A 154 -18.61 12.46 -9.05
C LEU A 154 -17.72 13.53 -8.41
N GLY A 155 -17.78 14.73 -9.00
CA GLY A 155 -17.25 15.94 -8.38
C GLY A 155 -17.73 15.99 -6.94
N TRP A 156 -16.83 16.28 -6.03
CA TRP A 156 -17.14 16.55 -4.63
C TRP A 156 -18.14 17.70 -4.60
N LEU A 157 -19.43 17.37 -4.44
CA LEU A 157 -20.47 18.31 -4.06
C LEU A 157 -20.38 18.57 -2.57
#